data_a4fcd600d64d995794728ef36971e28b
#
_entry.id   a4fcd600d64d995794728ef36971e28b
#
_cell.length_a   1.000
_cell.length_b   1.000
_cell.length_c   1.000
_cell.angle_alpha   90.00
_cell.angle_beta   90.00
_cell.angle_gamma   90.00
#
_symmetry.space_group_name_H-M   'P 1'
#
loop_
_entity.id
_entity.type
_entity.pdbx_description
1 polymer ?
#
loop_
_entity_poly.entity_id
_entity_poly.type
_entity_poly.pdbx_seq_one_letter_code
_entity_poly.pdbx_strand_id
1 'polypeptide(L)'
;HALELEGDFDAIILSDLVNDVIDVQAVLEHVAAVSKPSTRIILNLHSQAWRPILSLARWMGLAKPLLPQNWLTREDVGHLLFLSGLEVIRSWQEVLYPLPLPLLAGFANRFLARIWPFRHASLSNFILARPAPVRRELPAEPIVSVIVAARNEAGNVASILERVPEMGG
;
A
#
# COMPACT_ATOMS: atom_id res chain seq x y z
N HIS A 1 -12.63 -13.71 17.01
CA HIS A 1 -13.70 -13.95 16.05
C HIS A 1 -13.04 -14.08 14.68
N ALA A 2 -13.22 -15.25 14.03
CA ALA A 2 -12.85 -15.39 12.62
C ALA A 2 -13.74 -14.45 11.81
N LEU A 3 -13.14 -13.66 10.93
CA LEU A 3 -13.85 -12.88 9.93
C LEU A 3 -14.37 -13.89 8.89
N GLU A 4 -15.64 -14.27 8.99
CA GLU A 4 -16.30 -15.05 7.94
C GLU A 4 -16.67 -14.08 6.80
N LEU A 5 -15.74 -13.90 5.87
CA LEU A 5 -15.96 -13.13 4.66
C LEU A 5 -16.22 -14.11 3.51
N GLU A 6 -17.43 -14.11 2.98
CA GLU A 6 -17.78 -14.86 1.78
C GLU A 6 -18.17 -13.88 0.69
N GLY A 7 -17.68 -14.07 -0.50
CA GLY A 7 -18.06 -13.29 -1.67
C GLY A 7 -16.89 -12.82 -2.54
N ASP A 8 -17.25 -12.23 -3.64
CA ASP A 8 -16.34 -11.67 -4.63
C ASP A 8 -16.20 -10.16 -4.42
N PHE A 9 -15.04 -9.71 -4.00
CA PHE A 9 -14.79 -8.30 -3.68
C PHE A 9 -13.90 -7.65 -4.74
N ASP A 10 -14.30 -6.47 -5.23
CA ASP A 10 -13.46 -5.64 -6.09
C ASP A 10 -12.50 -4.77 -5.27
N ALA A 11 -12.91 -4.40 -4.05
CA ALA A 11 -12.09 -3.65 -3.12
C ALA A 11 -12.33 -4.11 -1.68
N ILE A 12 -11.25 -4.19 -0.89
CA ILE A 12 -11.27 -4.50 0.55
C ILE A 12 -10.54 -3.36 1.26
N ILE A 13 -11.18 -2.78 2.28
CA ILE A 13 -10.60 -1.69 3.06
C ILE A 13 -10.39 -2.16 4.49
N LEU A 14 -9.13 -2.14 4.94
CA LEU A 14 -8.71 -2.47 6.29
C LEU A 14 -8.36 -1.19 7.03
N SER A 15 -9.38 -0.51 7.58
CA SER A 15 -9.19 0.76 8.27
C SER A 15 -8.76 0.51 9.71
N ASP A 16 -7.57 0.99 10.06
CA ASP A 16 -6.91 0.90 11.38
C ASP A 16 -6.77 -0.52 11.95
N LEU A 17 -7.26 -1.52 11.22
CA LEU A 17 -7.32 -2.91 11.67
C LEU A 17 -5.94 -3.47 11.98
N VAL A 18 -4.94 -3.13 11.16
CA VAL A 18 -3.55 -3.60 11.30
C VAL A 18 -2.92 -3.18 12.64
N ASN A 19 -3.37 -2.05 13.19
CA ASN A 19 -2.90 -1.57 14.48
C ASN A 19 -3.55 -2.28 15.67
N ASP A 20 -4.78 -2.78 15.51
CA ASP A 20 -5.62 -3.23 16.63
C ASP A 20 -5.73 -4.75 16.73
N VAL A 21 -5.34 -5.51 15.70
CA VAL A 21 -5.39 -6.97 15.73
C VAL A 21 -4.12 -7.57 16.30
N ILE A 22 -4.25 -8.67 17.03
CA ILE A 22 -3.14 -9.41 17.63
C ILE A 22 -2.33 -10.12 16.54
N ASP A 23 -3.00 -10.76 15.60
CA ASP A 23 -2.39 -11.51 14.51
C ASP A 23 -2.73 -10.87 13.16
N VAL A 24 -1.85 -9.97 12.74
CA VAL A 24 -1.99 -9.23 11.47
C VAL A 24 -1.82 -10.16 10.28
N GLN A 25 -0.90 -11.13 10.37
CA GLN A 25 -0.62 -12.06 9.28
C GLN A 25 -1.85 -12.94 8.99
N ALA A 26 -2.47 -13.51 10.01
CA ALA A 26 -3.68 -14.34 9.84
C ALA A 26 -4.82 -13.55 9.16
N VAL A 27 -4.97 -12.25 9.50
CA VAL A 27 -5.96 -11.39 8.84
C VAL A 27 -5.61 -11.18 7.38
N LEU A 28 -4.35 -10.89 7.05
CA LEU A 28 -3.91 -10.66 5.67
C LEU A 28 -4.01 -11.94 4.81
N GLU A 29 -3.69 -13.10 5.37
CA GLU A 29 -3.87 -14.41 4.72
C GLU A 29 -5.35 -14.67 4.40
N HIS A 30 -6.24 -14.35 5.34
CA HIS A 30 -7.68 -14.48 5.12
C HIS A 30 -8.17 -13.51 4.03
N VAL A 31 -7.69 -12.27 4.05
CA VAL A 31 -7.99 -11.28 3.00
C VAL A 31 -7.48 -11.77 1.64
N ALA A 32 -6.28 -12.34 1.58
CA ALA A 32 -5.72 -12.89 0.35
C ALA A 32 -6.59 -14.05 -0.21
N ALA A 33 -7.07 -14.93 0.69
CA ALA A 33 -7.88 -16.08 0.31
C ALA A 33 -9.23 -15.69 -0.33
N VAL A 34 -9.84 -14.58 0.09
CA VAL A 34 -11.12 -14.07 -0.47
C VAL A 34 -10.92 -13.05 -1.59
N SER A 35 -9.67 -12.77 -1.99
CA SER A 35 -9.33 -11.78 -3.01
C SER A 35 -9.15 -12.40 -4.37
N LYS A 36 -9.69 -11.75 -5.39
CA LYS A 36 -9.41 -12.04 -6.82
C LYS A 36 -8.12 -11.33 -7.28
N PRO A 37 -7.51 -11.73 -8.39
CA PRO A 37 -6.36 -11.01 -8.95
C PRO A 37 -6.61 -9.52 -9.25
N SER A 38 -7.87 -9.15 -9.49
CA SER A 38 -8.30 -7.77 -9.72
C SER A 38 -8.61 -6.99 -8.45
N THR A 39 -8.78 -7.66 -7.29
CA THR A 39 -9.14 -7.02 -6.02
C THR A 39 -8.07 -6.01 -5.59
N ARG A 40 -8.51 -4.86 -5.12
CA ARG A 40 -7.65 -3.84 -4.54
C ARG A 40 -7.84 -3.80 -3.04
N ILE A 41 -6.73 -3.88 -2.31
CA ILE A 41 -6.71 -3.92 -0.85
C ILE A 41 -6.09 -2.61 -0.38
N ILE A 42 -6.83 -1.84 0.40
CA ILE A 42 -6.39 -0.56 0.96
C ILE A 42 -6.24 -0.73 2.47
N LEU A 43 -5.04 -0.44 2.96
CA LEU A 43 -4.74 -0.47 4.38
C LEU A 43 -4.32 0.94 4.83
N ASN A 44 -4.72 1.33 6.02
CA ASN A 44 -4.12 2.46 6.71
C ASN A 44 -3.51 2.02 8.03
N LEU A 45 -2.43 2.68 8.40
CA LEU A 45 -1.72 2.46 9.65
C LEU A 45 -1.20 3.79 10.22
N HIS A 46 -1.11 3.86 11.54
CA HIS A 46 -0.58 5.04 12.22
C HIS A 46 0.95 5.11 12.09
N SER A 47 1.44 6.32 11.90
CA SER A 47 2.88 6.56 11.87
C SER A 47 3.49 6.43 13.27
N GLN A 48 4.58 5.69 13.40
CA GLN A 48 5.34 5.58 14.66
C GLN A 48 5.85 6.91 15.18
N ALA A 49 6.05 7.90 14.31
CA ALA A 49 6.49 9.24 14.69
C ALA A 49 5.53 9.93 15.68
N TRP A 50 4.25 9.54 15.65
CA TRP A 50 3.23 10.09 16.54
C TRP A 50 3.10 9.37 17.87
N ARG A 51 3.75 8.23 18.05
CA ARG A 51 3.70 7.44 19.28
C ARG A 51 3.99 8.27 20.55
N PRO A 52 5.10 9.06 20.65
CA PRO A 52 5.37 9.84 21.85
C PRO A 52 4.33 10.94 22.09
N ILE A 53 3.84 11.59 21.01
CA ILE A 53 2.83 12.65 21.11
C ILE A 53 1.50 12.09 21.59
N LEU A 54 1.05 10.96 21.02
CA LEU A 54 -0.17 10.29 21.45
C LEU A 54 -0.07 9.73 22.86
N SER A 55 1.11 9.24 23.27
CA SER A 55 1.35 8.79 24.64
C SER A 55 1.26 9.94 25.63
N LEU A 56 1.86 11.09 25.32
CA LEU A 56 1.77 12.31 26.14
C LEU A 56 0.33 12.82 26.24
N ALA A 57 -0.40 12.85 25.10
CA ALA A 57 -1.79 13.26 25.09
C ALA A 57 -2.69 12.36 25.97
N ARG A 58 -2.42 11.04 25.99
CA ARG A 58 -3.12 10.10 26.88
C ARG A 58 -2.77 10.35 28.35
N TRP A 59 -1.50 10.56 28.65
CA TRP A 59 -1.08 10.87 30.01
C TRP A 59 -1.72 12.16 30.55
N MET A 60 -1.92 13.16 29.69
CA MET A 60 -2.64 14.38 30.01
C MET A 60 -4.17 14.24 30.04
N GLY A 61 -4.73 13.06 29.75
CA GLY A 61 -6.17 12.85 29.68
C GLY A 61 -6.86 13.47 28.45
N LEU A 62 -6.07 13.94 27.46
CA LEU A 62 -6.58 14.57 26.24
C LEU A 62 -6.95 13.54 25.15
N ALA A 63 -6.53 12.30 25.28
CA ALA A 63 -6.85 11.22 24.36
C ALA A 63 -7.41 10.01 25.11
N LYS A 64 -8.35 9.29 24.49
CA LYS A 64 -8.91 8.06 25.06
C LYS A 64 -7.84 6.99 25.19
N PRO A 65 -7.90 6.14 26.25
CA PRO A 65 -7.08 4.95 26.33
C PRO A 65 -7.39 4.04 25.15
N LEU A 66 -6.38 3.65 24.38
CA LEU A 66 -6.47 2.70 23.30
C LEU A 66 -6.01 1.32 23.80
N LEU A 67 -6.49 0.28 23.15
CA LEU A 67 -5.95 -1.08 23.31
C LEU A 67 -4.45 -1.10 22.99
N PRO A 68 -3.69 -2.12 23.45
CA PRO A 68 -2.31 -2.30 23.02
C PRO A 68 -2.25 -2.31 21.49
N GLN A 69 -1.64 -1.30 20.91
CA GLN A 69 -1.55 -1.16 19.46
C GLN A 69 -0.25 -1.75 18.92
N ASN A 70 -0.33 -2.41 17.78
CA ASN A 70 0.83 -2.80 17.01
C ASN A 70 1.40 -1.56 16.31
N TRP A 71 2.63 -1.21 16.65
CA TRP A 71 3.35 -0.12 16.00
C TRP A 71 4.22 -0.67 14.87
N LEU A 72 3.55 -1.11 13.78
CA LEU A 72 4.23 -1.63 12.61
C LEU A 72 4.73 -0.49 11.72
N THR A 73 5.91 -0.67 11.16
CA THR A 73 6.42 0.19 10.11
C THR A 73 5.77 -0.17 8.76
N ARG A 74 5.95 0.69 7.75
CA ARG A 74 5.51 0.34 6.39
C ARG A 74 6.26 -0.87 5.84
N GLU A 75 7.53 -1.00 6.22
CA GLU A 75 8.37 -2.14 5.83
C GLU A 75 7.87 -3.43 6.45
N ASP A 76 7.52 -3.41 7.76
CA ASP A 76 6.94 -4.57 8.44
C ASP A 76 5.64 -5.02 7.77
N VAL A 77 4.74 -4.07 7.49
CA VAL A 77 3.48 -4.38 6.79
C VAL A 77 3.73 -4.86 5.36
N GLY A 78 4.72 -4.29 4.67
CA GLY A 78 5.14 -4.76 3.34
C GLY A 78 5.62 -6.21 3.36
N HIS A 79 6.40 -6.62 4.37
CA HIS A 79 6.84 -7.99 4.56
C HIS A 79 5.67 -8.93 4.89
N LEU A 80 4.76 -8.52 5.78
CA LEU A 80 3.57 -9.30 6.12
C LEU A 80 2.66 -9.51 4.89
N LEU A 81 2.46 -8.47 4.08
CA LEU A 81 1.73 -8.58 2.81
C LEU A 81 2.40 -9.59 1.88
N PHE A 82 3.71 -9.50 1.71
CA PHE A 82 4.47 -10.44 0.87
C PHE A 82 4.33 -11.88 1.36
N LEU A 83 4.46 -12.13 2.65
CA LEU A 83 4.29 -13.46 3.26
C LEU A 83 2.88 -14.01 3.08
N SER A 84 1.88 -13.13 3.05
CA SER A 84 0.47 -13.48 2.82
C SER A 84 0.10 -13.59 1.32
N GLY A 85 1.07 -13.57 0.41
CA GLY A 85 0.81 -13.66 -1.03
C GLY A 85 0.21 -12.39 -1.64
N LEU A 86 0.42 -11.24 -1.00
CA LEU A 86 -0.01 -9.93 -1.47
C LEU A 86 1.20 -9.08 -1.88
N GLU A 87 1.03 -8.21 -2.87
CA GLU A 87 2.07 -7.27 -3.26
C GLU A 87 1.61 -5.81 -3.11
N VAL A 88 2.54 -4.95 -2.71
CA VAL A 88 2.30 -3.52 -2.59
C VAL A 88 2.37 -2.86 -3.96
N ILE A 89 1.28 -2.22 -4.40
CA ILE A 89 1.23 -1.42 -5.62
C ILE A 89 1.76 -0.01 -5.36
N ARG A 90 1.31 0.60 -4.26
CA ARG A 90 1.60 1.99 -3.91
C ARG A 90 1.49 2.21 -2.42
N SER A 91 2.34 3.09 -1.89
CA SER A 91 2.18 3.62 -0.54
C SER A 91 2.25 5.15 -0.57
N TRP A 92 1.44 5.80 0.28
CA TRP A 92 1.47 7.25 0.44
C TRP A 92 1.16 7.65 1.87
N GLN A 93 1.36 8.90 2.19
CA GLN A 93 1.20 9.45 3.54
C GLN A 93 0.25 10.63 3.47
N GLU A 94 -0.62 10.71 4.45
CA GLU A 94 -1.58 11.82 4.57
C GLU A 94 -1.78 12.21 6.03
N VAL A 95 -2.51 13.34 6.23
CA VAL A 95 -2.87 13.85 7.55
C VAL A 95 -1.65 14.23 8.38
N LEU A 96 -1.00 15.33 8.00
CA LEU A 96 0.06 15.92 8.81
C LEU A 96 -0.49 16.56 10.09
N TYR A 97 -1.68 17.17 9.99
CA TYR A 97 -2.30 17.92 11.08
C TYR A 97 -3.71 17.39 11.38
N PRO A 98 -3.89 16.61 12.47
CA PRO A 98 -5.16 15.94 12.77
C PRO A 98 -6.19 16.83 13.48
N LEU A 99 -5.81 18.04 13.94
CA LEU A 99 -6.73 18.91 14.65
C LEU A 99 -7.63 19.71 13.69
N PRO A 100 -8.92 19.86 14.00
CA PRO A 100 -9.88 20.55 13.13
C PRO A 100 -9.77 22.07 13.25
N LEU A 101 -8.59 22.64 12.99
CA LEU A 101 -8.40 24.08 12.89
C LEU A 101 -8.69 24.52 11.45
N PRO A 102 -9.69 25.39 11.23
CA PRO A 102 -10.02 25.88 9.90
C PRO A 102 -8.81 26.55 9.24
N LEU A 103 -8.66 26.39 7.93
CA LEU A 103 -7.57 26.89 7.10
C LEU A 103 -6.21 26.21 7.32
N LEU A 104 -5.71 26.10 8.57
CA LEU A 104 -4.41 25.50 8.88
C LEU A 104 -4.39 24.00 8.58
N ALA A 105 -5.42 23.25 9.00
CA ALA A 105 -5.52 21.83 8.73
C ALA A 105 -5.61 21.54 7.22
N GLY A 106 -6.41 22.31 6.50
CA GLY A 106 -6.56 22.20 5.04
C GLY A 106 -5.24 22.46 4.31
N PHE A 107 -4.56 23.54 4.65
CA PHE A 107 -3.25 23.87 4.06
C PHE A 107 -2.18 22.84 4.41
N ALA A 108 -2.04 22.49 5.69
CA ALA A 108 -1.04 21.53 6.15
C ALA A 108 -1.25 20.15 5.51
N ASN A 109 -2.47 19.63 5.50
CA ASN A 109 -2.77 18.31 4.96
C ASN A 109 -2.71 18.27 3.43
N ARG A 110 -3.06 19.36 2.74
CA ARG A 110 -3.06 19.41 1.28
C ARG A 110 -1.68 19.65 0.68
N PHE A 111 -0.86 20.49 1.32
CA PHE A 111 0.44 20.94 0.78
C PHE A 111 1.61 20.38 1.57
N LEU A 112 1.68 20.65 2.89
CA LEU A 112 2.84 20.27 3.70
C LEU A 112 3.00 18.76 3.85
N ALA A 113 1.91 18.01 3.97
CA ALA A 113 1.96 16.54 4.08
C ALA A 113 2.66 15.84 2.90
N ARG A 114 2.79 16.55 1.76
CA ARG A 114 3.42 16.01 0.53
C ARG A 114 4.87 16.42 0.35
N ILE A 115 5.35 17.40 1.13
CA ILE A 115 6.68 17.98 1.01
C ILE A 115 7.62 17.34 2.03
N TRP A 116 8.82 16.95 1.60
CA TRP A 116 9.90 16.57 2.50
C TRP A 116 10.40 17.82 3.27
N PRO A 117 10.63 17.77 4.60
CA PRO A 117 10.57 16.59 5.49
C PRO A 117 9.19 16.32 6.12
N PHE A 118 8.20 17.18 5.95
CA PHE A 118 6.91 17.13 6.65
C PHE A 118 6.12 15.84 6.38
N ARG A 119 6.27 15.24 5.20
CA ARG A 119 5.62 13.97 4.87
C ARG A 119 5.94 12.85 5.87
N HIS A 120 7.12 12.84 6.45
CA HIS A 120 7.53 11.85 7.45
C HIS A 120 6.85 12.06 8.81
N ALA A 121 6.33 13.26 9.05
CA ALA A 121 5.55 13.59 10.24
C ALA A 121 4.05 13.36 10.04
N SER A 122 3.61 12.85 8.88
CA SER A 122 2.20 12.53 8.64
C SER A 122 1.72 11.44 9.58
N LEU A 123 0.49 11.61 10.10
CA LEU A 123 -0.12 10.70 11.08
C LEU A 123 -0.44 9.34 10.47
N SER A 124 -0.98 9.33 9.24
CA SER A 124 -1.50 8.12 8.60
C SER A 124 -0.67 7.74 7.38
N ASN A 125 -0.32 6.47 7.31
CA ASN A 125 0.27 5.84 6.13
C ASN A 125 -0.79 4.98 5.47
N PHE A 126 -0.88 5.08 4.15
CA PHE A 126 -1.78 4.27 3.33
C PHE A 126 -0.97 3.34 2.44
N ILE A 127 -1.45 2.13 2.30
CA ILE A 127 -0.88 1.11 1.42
C ILE A 127 -2.00 0.58 0.53
N LEU A 128 -1.75 0.58 -0.77
CA LEU A 128 -2.56 -0.10 -1.77
C LEU A 128 -1.85 -1.39 -2.16
N ALA A 129 -2.51 -2.51 -1.96
CA ALA A 129 -2.00 -3.83 -2.29
C ALA A 129 -2.97 -4.58 -3.22
N ARG A 130 -2.50 -5.68 -3.76
CA ARG A 130 -3.30 -6.67 -4.51
C ARG A 130 -2.75 -8.07 -4.27
N PRO A 131 -3.49 -9.13 -4.60
CA PRO A 131 -2.91 -10.46 -4.69
C PRO A 131 -1.70 -10.46 -5.63
N ALA A 132 -0.62 -11.09 -5.18
CA ALA A 132 0.56 -11.24 -6.02
C ALA A 132 0.21 -12.08 -7.25
N PRO A 133 0.66 -11.70 -8.44
CA PRO A 133 0.40 -12.49 -9.63
C PRO A 133 1.01 -13.88 -9.45
N VAL A 134 0.20 -14.90 -9.68
CA VAL A 134 0.69 -16.28 -9.68
C VAL A 134 1.78 -16.37 -10.75
N ARG A 135 2.98 -16.73 -10.33
CA ARG A 135 4.10 -16.95 -11.24
C ARG A 135 3.73 -18.16 -12.12
N ARG A 136 3.25 -17.88 -13.32
CA ARG A 136 3.06 -18.95 -14.31
C ARG A 136 4.44 -19.47 -14.68
N GLU A 137 4.60 -20.76 -14.69
CA GLU A 137 5.76 -21.36 -15.36
C GLU A 137 5.69 -20.89 -16.82
N LEU A 138 6.75 -20.23 -17.26
CA LEU A 138 6.85 -19.82 -18.65
C LEU A 138 6.94 -21.10 -19.49
N PRO A 139 6.24 -21.18 -20.63
CA PRO A 139 6.43 -22.28 -21.58
C PRO A 139 7.92 -22.36 -21.99
N ALA A 140 8.37 -23.53 -22.39
CA ALA A 140 9.77 -23.73 -22.82
C ALA A 140 10.17 -22.72 -23.92
N GLU A 141 9.22 -22.32 -24.73
CA GLU A 141 9.35 -21.29 -25.78
C GLU A 141 8.29 -20.20 -25.55
N PRO A 142 8.62 -19.16 -24.75
CA PRO A 142 7.67 -18.09 -24.50
C PRO A 142 7.51 -17.17 -25.70
N ILE A 143 6.28 -16.87 -26.06
CA ILE A 143 5.99 -15.82 -27.06
C ILE A 143 6.23 -14.45 -26.41
N VAL A 144 7.17 -13.71 -26.97
CA VAL A 144 7.57 -12.38 -26.46
C VAL A 144 7.01 -11.30 -27.36
N SER A 145 6.29 -10.34 -26.77
CA SER A 145 5.84 -9.12 -27.48
C SER A 145 6.69 -7.93 -27.07
N VAL A 146 7.37 -7.33 -28.02
CA VAL A 146 8.15 -6.10 -27.80
C VAL A 146 7.28 -4.89 -28.11
N ILE A 147 7.07 -4.03 -27.12
CA ILE A 147 6.30 -2.81 -27.28
C ILE A 147 7.25 -1.62 -27.29
N VAL A 148 7.32 -0.92 -28.41
CA VAL A 148 8.13 0.28 -28.58
C VAL A 148 7.21 1.51 -28.60
N ALA A 149 7.34 2.38 -27.63
CA ALA A 149 6.62 3.65 -27.58
C ALA A 149 7.32 4.65 -28.54
N ALA A 150 6.70 4.92 -29.70
CA ALA A 150 7.22 5.85 -30.68
C ALA A 150 6.20 6.95 -31.00
N ARG A 151 6.67 8.23 -31.00
CA ARG A 151 5.86 9.37 -31.44
C ARG A 151 6.70 10.22 -32.40
N ASN A 152 6.26 10.34 -33.65
CA ASN A 152 6.99 11.04 -34.72
C ASN A 152 8.39 10.46 -35.00
N GLU A 153 8.59 9.16 -34.81
CA GLU A 153 9.88 8.45 -34.93
C GLU A 153 9.93 7.55 -36.18
N ALA A 154 9.20 7.90 -37.23
CA ALA A 154 9.09 7.08 -38.44
C ALA A 154 10.46 6.68 -39.03
N GLY A 155 11.47 7.57 -38.94
CA GLY A 155 12.82 7.30 -39.43
C GLY A 155 13.63 6.32 -38.56
N ASN A 156 13.25 6.14 -37.28
CA ASN A 156 14.01 5.33 -36.33
C ASN A 156 13.39 3.95 -36.08
N VAL A 157 12.11 3.77 -36.40
CA VAL A 157 11.39 2.52 -36.10
C VAL A 157 12.06 1.30 -36.76
N ALA A 158 12.45 1.39 -38.01
CA ALA A 158 13.12 0.31 -38.72
C ALA A 158 14.42 -0.12 -38.03
N SER A 159 15.27 0.85 -37.67
CA SER A 159 16.54 0.57 -37.00
C SER A 159 16.37 0.03 -35.58
N ILE A 160 15.26 0.36 -34.90
CA ILE A 160 14.94 -0.20 -33.58
C ILE A 160 14.54 -1.66 -33.74
N LEU A 161 13.69 -1.98 -34.72
CA LEU A 161 13.24 -3.35 -34.98
C LEU A 161 14.40 -4.27 -35.36
N GLU A 162 15.36 -3.79 -36.18
CA GLU A 162 16.56 -4.55 -36.54
C GLU A 162 17.49 -4.87 -35.34
N ARG A 163 17.39 -4.08 -34.28
CA ARG A 163 18.18 -4.30 -33.04
C ARG A 163 17.47 -5.18 -32.01
N VAL A 164 16.23 -5.53 -32.24
CA VAL A 164 15.53 -6.47 -31.34
C VAL A 164 16.19 -7.83 -31.50
N PRO A 165 16.78 -8.41 -30.42
CA PRO A 165 17.38 -9.71 -30.49
C PRO A 165 16.32 -10.79 -30.75
N GLU A 166 16.73 -11.90 -31.38
CA GLU A 166 15.87 -13.09 -31.46
C GLU A 166 15.63 -13.60 -30.04
N MET A 167 14.38 -13.63 -29.60
CA MET A 167 13.98 -14.00 -28.24
C MET A 167 13.30 -15.37 -28.18
N GLY A 168 13.53 -16.21 -29.16
CA GLY A 168 12.94 -17.56 -29.26
C GLY A 168 11.46 -17.54 -29.69
N GLY A 169 11.06 -18.30 -30.67
CA GLY A 169 9.70 -18.47 -31.19
C GLY A 169 9.64 -18.43 -32.68
#